data_33355ebfd7ff0ee63480ec18dd16eb53
#
_entry.id   33355ebfd7ff0ee63480ec18dd16eb53
#
_cell.length_a   1.000
_cell.length_b   1.000
_cell.length_c   1.000
_cell.angle_alpha   90.00
_cell.angle_beta   90.00
_cell.angle_gamma   90.00
#
_symmetry.space_group_name_H-M   'P 1'
#
loop_
_entity.id
_entity.type
_entity.pdbx_description
1 polymer ?
#
loop_
_entity_poly.entity_id
_entity_poly.type
_entity_poly.pdbx_seq_one_letter_code
_entity_poly.pdbx_strand_id
1 'polypeptide(L)'
;MKLQSTTKIFSSLLILSVIVLFTSCKKQYTDYSYSNLVSFSLKGNDGEILKGAITAQDITVYWPPFTKVPDSIIPQITIAERASISPASGKKVAFKETTKFTVTAQDGTQTVYTLKPVINQPIPYISGFSPAYSHDNNGVRVFYPDTELDLQGDYFLADSLATKLYLEVEGGQEIPMLITTLAKTRIISEVLSEKLKKGTYFKVKIVSGSRTIYSGRCLMGEALPLIPEADILYTKTFKAGDTFTLAGININTISAVTVAANLTAAPQNLVVQIKTAGEVTLKIPDNMPAGTYSVLNYTYAADMYHPTKTNTLYTRLIVK
;
A
#
# COMPACT_ATOMS: atom_id res chain seq x y z
N MET A 1 104.41 -29.20 -22.02
CA MET A 1 103.16 -29.81 -22.29
C MET A 1 102.38 -30.14 -20.96
N LYS A 2 102.22 -29.17 -20.03
CA LYS A 2 101.44 -29.34 -18.77
C LYS A 2 100.39 -28.25 -18.46
N LEU A 3 100.27 -27.21 -19.29
CA LEU A 3 99.39 -26.09 -19.01
C LEU A 3 97.94 -26.27 -19.57
N GLN A 4 97.73 -27.16 -20.55
CA GLN A 4 96.36 -27.40 -21.13
C GLN A 4 95.41 -28.32 -20.30
N SER A 5 96.00 -29.11 -19.39
CA SER A 5 95.20 -30.01 -18.57
C SER A 5 94.51 -29.32 -17.38
N THR A 6 95.15 -28.31 -16.79
CA THR A 6 94.63 -27.56 -15.65
C THR A 6 93.43 -26.64 -16.03
N THR A 7 93.47 -26.03 -17.21
CA THR A 7 92.41 -25.19 -17.72
C THR A 7 91.13 -25.92 -18.00
N LYS A 8 91.20 -27.16 -18.48
CA LYS A 8 89.98 -28.02 -18.69
C LYS A 8 89.38 -28.49 -17.40
N ILE A 9 90.14 -28.75 -16.37
CA ILE A 9 89.65 -29.14 -15.05
C ILE A 9 88.97 -27.94 -14.35
N PHE A 10 89.53 -26.74 -14.45
CA PHE A 10 88.95 -25.52 -13.92
C PHE A 10 87.62 -25.18 -14.61
N SER A 11 87.54 -25.31 -15.95
CA SER A 11 86.35 -25.05 -16.74
C SER A 11 85.23 -26.07 -16.41
N SER A 12 85.57 -27.35 -16.22
CA SER A 12 84.66 -28.39 -15.85
C SER A 12 84.12 -28.18 -14.42
N LEU A 13 84.96 -27.72 -13.47
CA LEU A 13 84.51 -27.43 -12.09
C LEU A 13 83.64 -26.20 -12.00
N LEU A 14 83.86 -25.19 -12.85
CA LEU A 14 83.03 -24.01 -12.93
C LEU A 14 81.68 -24.30 -13.49
N ILE A 15 81.58 -25.16 -14.51
CA ILE A 15 80.28 -25.61 -15.10
C ILE A 15 79.47 -26.42 -14.11
N LEU A 16 80.13 -27.31 -13.36
CA LEU A 16 79.46 -28.12 -12.35
C LEU A 16 78.97 -27.24 -11.17
N SER A 17 79.70 -26.20 -10.77
CA SER A 17 79.29 -25.24 -9.75
C SER A 17 78.04 -24.40 -10.18
N VAL A 18 78.01 -24.05 -11.46
CA VAL A 18 76.84 -23.30 -12.01
C VAL A 18 75.58 -24.16 -12.06
N ILE A 19 75.70 -25.47 -12.39
CA ILE A 19 74.58 -26.41 -12.42
C ILE A 19 73.98 -26.62 -11.01
N VAL A 20 74.81 -26.66 -9.95
CA VAL A 20 74.36 -26.83 -8.56
C VAL A 20 73.61 -25.58 -8.06
N LEU A 21 73.89 -24.36 -8.59
CA LEU A 21 73.18 -23.15 -8.22
C LEU A 21 71.73 -23.08 -8.77
N PHE A 22 71.41 -23.86 -9.81
CA PHE A 22 70.05 -23.94 -10.35
C PHE A 22 69.16 -24.98 -9.72
N THR A 23 69.66 -25.85 -8.84
CA THR A 23 68.85 -26.75 -8.01
C THR A 23 68.35 -26.00 -6.78
N SER A 24 67.76 -24.79 -6.99
CA SER A 24 67.03 -24.06 -5.96
C SER A 24 65.82 -24.93 -5.58
N CYS A 25 65.86 -25.45 -4.41
CA CYS A 25 64.76 -26.21 -3.82
C CYS A 25 63.53 -25.25 -3.77
N LYS A 26 62.66 -25.32 -4.77
CA LYS A 26 61.33 -24.65 -4.64
C LYS A 26 60.67 -25.28 -3.43
N LYS A 27 60.57 -24.55 -2.32
CA LYS A 27 59.69 -24.92 -1.22
C LYS A 27 58.29 -25.03 -1.81
N GLN A 28 57.82 -26.24 -1.99
CA GLN A 28 56.46 -26.53 -2.42
C GLN A 28 55.58 -26.32 -1.17
N TYR A 29 55.02 -25.11 -1.09
CA TYR A 29 54.03 -24.81 -0.09
C TYR A 29 52.74 -25.53 -0.52
N THR A 30 52.10 -26.26 0.41
CA THR A 30 50.78 -26.81 0.19
C THR A 30 49.82 -25.67 -0.08
N ASP A 31 49.07 -25.75 -1.18
CA ASP A 31 48.06 -24.75 -1.50
C ASP A 31 46.98 -24.71 -0.40
N TYR A 32 46.50 -23.52 -0.15
CA TYR A 32 45.45 -23.31 0.85
C TYR A 32 44.13 -23.85 0.37
N SER A 33 43.52 -24.75 1.17
CA SER A 33 42.21 -25.39 0.90
C SER A 33 41.02 -24.67 1.52
N TYR A 34 41.23 -23.46 2.08
CA TYR A 34 40.16 -22.72 2.75
C TYR A 34 39.27 -22.01 1.75
N SER A 35 38.04 -22.51 1.58
CA SER A 35 36.98 -21.97 0.71
C SER A 35 35.82 -21.32 1.49
N ASN A 36 36.11 -20.78 2.71
CA ASN A 36 35.09 -20.24 3.56
C ASN A 36 34.89 -18.73 3.33
N LEU A 37 33.62 -18.30 3.47
CA LEU A 37 33.20 -16.93 3.53
C LEU A 37 33.35 -16.44 4.97
N VAL A 38 34.12 -15.35 5.18
CA VAL A 38 34.44 -14.83 6.53
C VAL A 38 33.41 -13.80 6.98
N SER A 39 33.02 -12.89 6.09
CA SER A 39 31.99 -11.90 6.39
C SER A 39 31.20 -11.52 5.15
N PHE A 40 29.96 -11.15 5.40
CA PHE A 40 29.06 -10.61 4.40
C PHE A 40 28.36 -9.39 5.00
N SER A 41 28.36 -8.28 4.30
CA SER A 41 27.63 -7.08 4.71
C SER A 41 27.15 -6.31 3.49
N LEU A 42 26.13 -5.50 3.69
CA LEU A 42 25.62 -4.58 2.66
C LEU A 42 25.12 -3.30 3.31
N LYS A 43 24.99 -2.25 2.51
CA LYS A 43 24.43 -0.98 2.96
C LYS A 43 22.93 -0.98 2.77
N GLY A 44 22.18 -0.74 3.86
CA GLY A 44 20.74 -0.56 3.85
C GLY A 44 20.32 0.78 3.23
N ASN A 45 18.99 0.99 3.12
CA ASN A 45 18.44 2.21 2.52
C ASN A 45 18.83 3.49 3.28
N ASP A 46 18.95 3.40 4.60
CA ASP A 46 19.28 4.54 5.48
C ASP A 46 20.78 4.73 5.63
N GLY A 47 21.59 3.95 4.90
CA GLY A 47 23.03 3.98 5.00
C GLY A 47 23.61 3.12 6.13
N GLU A 48 22.77 2.46 6.93
CA GLU A 48 23.18 1.49 7.94
C GLU A 48 23.86 0.27 7.30
N ILE A 49 24.72 -0.40 8.07
CA ILE A 49 25.39 -1.63 7.60
C ILE A 49 24.63 -2.85 8.14
N LEU A 50 24.03 -3.59 7.24
CA LEU A 50 23.39 -4.87 7.50
C LEU A 50 24.44 -5.98 7.38
N LYS A 51 24.61 -6.75 8.44
CA LYS A 51 25.51 -7.91 8.44
C LYS A 51 24.74 -9.18 8.13
N GLY A 52 25.23 -10.00 7.19
CA GLY A 52 24.71 -11.32 6.92
C GLY A 52 25.21 -12.33 7.97
N ALA A 53 24.31 -13.11 8.53
CA ALA A 53 24.65 -14.25 9.36
C ALA A 53 25.01 -15.43 8.47
N ILE A 54 26.26 -15.95 8.63
CA ILE A 54 26.77 -17.07 7.85
C ILE A 54 26.60 -18.32 8.69
N THR A 55 25.78 -19.26 8.23
CA THR A 55 25.54 -20.54 8.90
C THR A 55 25.65 -21.65 7.88
N ALA A 56 26.66 -22.50 8.03
CA ALA A 56 27.01 -23.52 7.02
C ALA A 56 27.19 -22.86 5.62
N GLN A 57 26.31 -23.13 4.68
CA GLN A 57 26.36 -22.59 3.31
C GLN A 57 25.26 -21.58 3.03
N ASP A 58 24.58 -21.06 4.07
CA ASP A 58 23.56 -20.02 3.95
C ASP A 58 24.09 -18.68 4.45
N ILE A 59 23.75 -17.62 3.73
CA ILE A 59 23.99 -16.22 4.10
C ILE A 59 22.63 -15.59 4.39
N THR A 60 22.23 -15.55 5.66
CA THR A 60 20.96 -14.97 6.08
C THR A 60 21.10 -13.45 6.28
N VAL A 61 20.34 -12.68 5.55
CA VAL A 61 20.27 -11.22 5.70
C VAL A 61 18.88 -10.81 6.15
N TYR A 62 18.79 -10.23 7.35
CA TYR A 62 17.54 -9.69 7.89
C TYR A 62 17.35 -8.25 7.37
N TRP A 63 16.36 -8.07 6.48
CA TRP A 63 16.02 -6.75 5.98
C TRP A 63 15.17 -5.99 7.01
N PRO A 64 15.47 -4.70 7.29
CA PRO A 64 14.75 -3.93 8.30
C PRO A 64 13.24 -3.82 8.01
N PRO A 65 12.39 -3.85 9.06
CA PRO A 65 10.95 -3.65 8.88
C PRO A 65 10.64 -2.23 8.39
N PHE A 66 9.52 -2.09 7.68
CA PHE A 66 9.00 -0.81 7.17
C PHE A 66 9.90 -0.09 6.16
N THR A 67 10.90 -0.76 5.62
CA THR A 67 11.75 -0.23 4.55
C THR A 67 11.49 -0.97 3.24
N LYS A 68 11.69 -0.29 2.12
CA LYS A 68 11.55 -0.91 0.80
C LYS A 68 12.62 -1.99 0.63
N VAL A 69 12.20 -3.19 0.28
CA VAL A 69 13.12 -4.27 -0.07
C VAL A 69 13.68 -4.04 -1.48
N PRO A 70 15.01 -4.00 -1.67
CA PRO A 70 15.60 -3.80 -2.98
C PRO A 70 15.53 -5.06 -3.84
N ASP A 71 15.40 -4.92 -5.16
CA ASP A 71 15.51 -6.03 -6.11
C ASP A 71 16.95 -6.55 -6.21
N SER A 72 17.94 -5.71 -5.87
CA SER A 72 19.36 -6.01 -5.98
C SER A 72 20.17 -5.29 -4.91
N ILE A 73 21.30 -5.92 -4.52
CA ILE A 73 22.21 -5.44 -3.50
C ILE A 73 23.66 -5.38 -4.04
N ILE A 74 24.52 -4.63 -3.35
CA ILE A 74 25.96 -4.55 -3.61
C ILE A 74 26.67 -4.99 -2.33
N PRO A 75 26.91 -6.29 -2.13
CA PRO A 75 27.51 -6.80 -0.90
C PRO A 75 29.00 -6.52 -0.83
N GLN A 76 29.47 -6.25 0.38
CA GLN A 76 30.90 -6.28 0.74
C GLN A 76 31.17 -7.63 1.38
N ILE A 77 32.10 -8.40 0.78
CA ILE A 77 32.35 -9.78 1.15
C ILE A 77 33.83 -9.94 1.47
N THR A 78 34.11 -10.56 2.62
CA THR A 78 35.46 -11.02 2.98
C THR A 78 35.50 -12.55 2.93
N ILE A 79 36.51 -13.09 2.31
CA ILE A 79 36.73 -14.53 2.14
C ILE A 79 38.06 -14.97 2.76
N ALA A 80 38.27 -16.26 2.85
CA ALA A 80 39.53 -16.82 3.30
C ALA A 80 40.74 -16.32 2.49
N GLU A 81 41.91 -16.33 3.13
CA GLU A 81 43.15 -15.89 2.50
C GLU A 81 43.43 -16.70 1.25
N ARG A 82 43.87 -16.04 0.18
CA ARG A 82 44.20 -16.64 -1.12
C ARG A 82 43.03 -17.34 -1.85
N ALA A 83 41.80 -17.21 -1.35
CA ALA A 83 40.61 -17.64 -2.07
C ALA A 83 40.11 -16.56 -3.05
N SER A 84 39.26 -16.95 -3.97
CA SER A 84 38.51 -16.07 -4.87
C SER A 84 37.03 -16.28 -4.71
N ILE A 85 36.20 -15.31 -5.12
CA ILE A 85 34.74 -15.42 -5.03
C ILE A 85 34.06 -14.94 -6.31
N SER A 86 33.02 -15.63 -6.70
CA SER A 86 32.14 -15.24 -7.81
C SER A 86 30.66 -15.33 -7.39
N PRO A 87 29.87 -14.26 -7.56
CA PRO A 87 30.21 -12.88 -7.98
C PRO A 87 31.20 -12.21 -7.00
N ALA A 88 32.06 -11.31 -7.50
CA ALA A 88 33.05 -10.62 -6.69
C ALA A 88 32.40 -9.66 -5.69
N SER A 89 33.10 -9.39 -4.56
CA SER A 89 32.73 -8.33 -3.61
C SER A 89 32.53 -6.98 -4.32
N GLY A 90 31.50 -6.23 -3.95
CA GLY A 90 31.14 -4.96 -4.56
C GLY A 90 30.38 -5.08 -5.90
N LYS A 91 30.11 -6.25 -6.41
CA LYS A 91 29.29 -6.44 -7.61
C LYS A 91 27.81 -6.48 -7.26
N LYS A 92 26.99 -5.87 -8.13
CA LYS A 92 25.53 -5.86 -8.00
C LYS A 92 24.97 -7.26 -8.28
N VAL A 93 24.17 -7.78 -7.36
CA VAL A 93 23.50 -9.09 -7.46
C VAL A 93 22.03 -8.97 -7.08
N ALA A 94 21.20 -9.90 -7.51
CA ALA A 94 19.78 -9.93 -7.14
C ALA A 94 19.64 -10.25 -5.63
N PHE A 95 18.69 -9.59 -4.95
CA PHE A 95 18.38 -9.86 -3.54
C PHE A 95 17.29 -10.93 -3.42
N LYS A 96 17.65 -12.20 -3.69
CA LYS A 96 16.72 -13.32 -3.70
C LYS A 96 17.42 -14.66 -3.35
N GLU A 97 16.66 -15.65 -2.95
CA GLU A 97 17.17 -16.98 -2.53
C GLU A 97 17.85 -17.78 -3.65
N THR A 98 17.68 -17.38 -4.92
CA THR A 98 18.38 -18.04 -6.03
C THR A 98 19.80 -17.50 -6.25
N THR A 99 20.19 -16.43 -5.51
CA THR A 99 21.53 -15.82 -5.62
C THR A 99 22.53 -16.67 -4.86
N LYS A 100 23.59 -17.05 -5.56
CA LYS A 100 24.67 -17.93 -5.03
C LYS A 100 26.02 -17.22 -5.19
N PHE A 101 26.92 -17.53 -4.24
CA PHE A 101 28.32 -17.09 -4.23
C PHE A 101 29.20 -18.33 -4.14
N THR A 102 30.10 -18.50 -5.10
CA THR A 102 31.07 -19.61 -5.09
C THR A 102 32.41 -19.08 -4.62
N VAL A 103 32.90 -19.60 -3.51
CA VAL A 103 34.27 -19.34 -3.01
C VAL A 103 35.17 -20.47 -3.47
N THR A 104 36.24 -20.14 -4.17
CA THR A 104 37.22 -21.07 -4.66
C THR A 104 38.55 -20.84 -3.94
N ALA A 105 39.02 -21.85 -3.21
CA ALA A 105 40.31 -21.89 -2.53
C ALA A 105 41.47 -21.93 -3.52
N GLN A 106 42.70 -21.72 -3.05
CA GLN A 106 43.92 -21.78 -3.86
C GLN A 106 44.16 -23.15 -4.49
N ASP A 107 43.77 -24.24 -3.80
CA ASP A 107 43.88 -25.61 -4.30
C ASP A 107 42.74 -26.02 -5.25
N GLY A 108 41.80 -25.12 -5.53
CA GLY A 108 40.62 -25.37 -6.39
C GLY A 108 39.38 -25.88 -5.65
N THR A 109 39.45 -26.14 -4.34
CA THR A 109 38.29 -26.52 -3.54
C THR A 109 37.24 -25.44 -3.56
N GLN A 110 35.96 -25.79 -3.77
CA GLN A 110 34.87 -24.83 -3.89
C GLN A 110 33.81 -25.03 -2.81
N THR A 111 33.31 -23.92 -2.28
CA THR A 111 32.13 -23.86 -1.43
C THR A 111 31.12 -22.89 -2.01
N VAL A 112 29.86 -23.35 -2.15
CA VAL A 112 28.77 -22.53 -2.68
C VAL A 112 27.91 -22.06 -1.51
N TYR A 113 27.75 -20.74 -1.40
CA TYR A 113 26.89 -20.07 -0.42
C TYR A 113 25.63 -19.57 -1.09
N THR A 114 24.47 -19.75 -0.43
CA THR A 114 23.16 -19.29 -0.93
C THR A 114 22.70 -18.11 -0.09
N LEU A 115 22.28 -17.03 -0.75
CA LEU A 115 21.69 -15.88 -0.07
C LEU A 115 20.28 -16.23 0.41
N LYS A 116 19.98 -15.90 1.69
CA LYS A 116 18.68 -16.09 2.34
C LYS A 116 18.15 -14.75 2.85
N PRO A 117 17.46 -13.96 2.00
CA PRO A 117 16.80 -12.76 2.46
C PRO A 117 15.66 -13.08 3.43
N VAL A 118 15.70 -12.50 4.62
CA VAL A 118 14.60 -12.57 5.60
C VAL A 118 13.99 -11.17 5.69
N ILE A 119 12.75 -11.05 5.22
CA ILE A 119 12.06 -9.79 5.20
C ILE A 119 11.24 -9.66 6.47
N ASN A 120 11.71 -8.84 7.41
CA ASN A 120 11.05 -8.56 8.68
C ASN A 120 9.92 -7.53 8.54
N GLN A 121 9.18 -7.57 7.44
CA GLN A 121 8.03 -6.69 7.25
C GLN A 121 6.80 -7.32 7.90
N PRO A 122 6.19 -6.70 8.92
CA PRO A 122 4.90 -7.12 9.45
C PRO A 122 3.85 -7.17 8.33
N ILE A 123 2.87 -8.03 8.50
CA ILE A 123 1.75 -8.10 7.55
C ILE A 123 0.85 -6.90 7.81
N PRO A 124 0.69 -5.97 6.85
CA PRO A 124 -0.26 -4.89 7.00
C PRO A 124 -1.69 -5.44 7.05
N TYR A 125 -2.60 -4.70 7.67
CA TYR A 125 -4.01 -5.08 7.69
C TYR A 125 -4.91 -3.85 7.61
N ILE A 126 -6.12 -4.04 7.12
CA ILE A 126 -7.19 -3.05 7.09
C ILE A 126 -8.08 -3.33 8.29
N SER A 127 -8.18 -2.40 9.24
CA SER A 127 -9.10 -2.48 10.39
C SER A 127 -10.49 -1.95 10.04
N GLY A 128 -10.59 -1.06 9.06
CA GLY A 128 -11.85 -0.48 8.62
C GLY A 128 -11.70 0.64 7.62
N PHE A 129 -12.83 1.24 7.32
CA PHE A 129 -12.95 2.44 6.52
C PHE A 129 -13.48 3.56 7.41
N SER A 130 -13.20 4.81 7.08
CA SER A 130 -13.78 5.92 7.81
C SER A 130 -15.31 5.87 7.74
N PRO A 131 -16.00 5.87 8.89
CA PRO A 131 -17.45 5.74 8.94
C PRO A 131 -18.20 6.92 8.32
N ALA A 132 -17.53 8.06 8.11
CA ALA A 132 -18.14 9.26 7.56
C ALA A 132 -18.59 9.10 6.09
N TYR A 133 -18.04 8.13 5.35
CA TYR A 133 -18.17 8.03 3.90
C TYR A 133 -18.64 6.68 3.39
N SER A 134 -19.06 5.79 4.29
CA SER A 134 -19.51 4.46 3.89
C SER A 134 -20.43 3.84 4.94
N HIS A 135 -21.21 2.83 4.55
CA HIS A 135 -21.98 2.02 5.48
C HIS A 135 -21.85 0.54 5.14
N ASP A 136 -22.14 -0.33 6.11
CA ASP A 136 -22.18 -1.76 5.90
C ASP A 136 -23.61 -2.19 5.55
N ASN A 137 -23.76 -2.95 4.47
CA ASN A 137 -25.01 -3.57 4.09
C ASN A 137 -24.78 -5.08 3.88
N ASN A 138 -25.11 -5.87 4.89
CA ASN A 138 -24.99 -7.33 4.90
C ASN A 138 -23.56 -7.82 4.56
N GLY A 139 -22.54 -7.20 5.17
CA GLY A 139 -21.14 -7.54 4.96
C GLY A 139 -20.53 -6.97 3.69
N VAL A 140 -21.27 -6.15 2.94
CA VAL A 140 -20.75 -5.39 1.81
C VAL A 140 -20.62 -3.94 2.21
N ARG A 141 -19.40 -3.39 2.11
CA ARG A 141 -19.17 -1.97 2.37
C ARG A 141 -19.61 -1.14 1.16
N VAL A 142 -20.59 -0.27 1.36
CA VAL A 142 -21.11 0.63 0.29
C VAL A 142 -20.43 1.98 0.41
N PHE A 143 -19.87 2.46 -0.70
CA PHE A 143 -19.24 3.77 -0.82
C PHE A 143 -20.08 4.70 -1.68
N TYR A 144 -19.99 6.01 -1.41
CA TYR A 144 -20.70 7.05 -2.17
C TYR A 144 -19.81 7.72 -3.20
N PRO A 145 -20.36 8.25 -4.31
CA PRO A 145 -19.58 8.81 -5.42
C PRO A 145 -18.57 9.88 -5.03
N ASP A 146 -18.97 10.82 -4.20
CA ASP A 146 -18.17 12.00 -3.85
C ASP A 146 -17.29 11.77 -2.61
N THR A 147 -16.93 10.51 -2.36
CA THR A 147 -16.10 10.13 -1.21
C THR A 147 -14.72 9.69 -1.63
N GLU A 148 -13.73 10.12 -0.86
CA GLU A 148 -12.39 9.54 -0.89
C GLU A 148 -12.40 8.16 -0.23
N LEU A 149 -11.53 7.28 -0.67
CA LEU A 149 -11.33 6.01 0.02
C LEU A 149 -10.40 6.27 1.22
N ASP A 150 -10.97 6.24 2.42
CA ASP A 150 -10.27 6.49 3.67
C ASP A 150 -10.13 5.17 4.46
N LEU A 151 -8.97 4.57 4.36
CA LEU A 151 -8.62 3.28 4.94
C LEU A 151 -7.91 3.46 6.28
N GLN A 152 -8.38 2.76 7.29
CA GLN A 152 -7.70 2.63 8.57
C GLN A 152 -7.08 1.24 8.69
N GLY A 153 -5.92 1.14 9.31
CA GLY A 153 -5.20 -0.11 9.47
C GLY A 153 -3.91 0.05 10.25
N ASP A 154 -2.95 -0.82 10.02
CA ASP A 154 -1.58 -0.65 10.52
C ASP A 154 -0.56 -1.37 9.63
N TYR A 155 0.71 -1.08 9.85
CA TYR A 155 1.88 -1.62 9.17
C TYR A 155 1.98 -1.28 7.69
N PHE A 156 1.30 -0.23 7.22
CA PHE A 156 1.54 0.29 5.89
C PHE A 156 2.93 0.93 5.82
N LEU A 157 3.66 0.70 4.73
CA LEU A 157 4.89 1.46 4.49
C LEU A 157 4.53 2.88 4.07
N ALA A 158 4.99 3.86 4.86
CA ALA A 158 4.76 5.29 4.59
C ALA A 158 5.73 5.80 3.49
N ASP A 159 5.84 5.06 2.40
CA ASP A 159 6.65 5.35 1.23
C ASP A 159 5.80 5.16 -0.03
N SER A 160 5.56 6.23 -0.76
CA SER A 160 4.73 6.25 -1.98
C SER A 160 5.31 5.42 -3.14
N LEU A 161 6.59 5.10 -3.13
CA LEU A 161 7.19 4.18 -4.09
C LEU A 161 6.93 2.72 -3.72
N ALA A 162 6.85 2.43 -2.42
CA ALA A 162 6.66 1.08 -1.89
C ALA A 162 5.19 0.72 -1.64
N THR A 163 4.30 1.70 -1.43
CA THR A 163 2.87 1.47 -1.20
C THR A 163 2.04 1.95 -2.37
N LYS A 164 1.21 1.05 -2.89
CA LYS A 164 0.30 1.28 -4.01
C LYS A 164 -1.10 0.82 -3.65
N LEU A 165 -2.09 1.51 -4.18
CA LEU A 165 -3.51 1.25 -3.97
C LEU A 165 -4.19 0.96 -5.30
N TYR A 166 -5.02 -0.08 -5.33
CA TYR A 166 -5.80 -0.47 -6.49
C TYR A 166 -7.23 -0.82 -6.07
N LEU A 167 -8.16 -0.64 -6.98
CA LEU A 167 -9.48 -1.25 -6.91
C LEU A 167 -9.50 -2.46 -7.85
N GLU A 168 -9.71 -3.64 -7.29
CA GLU A 168 -9.91 -4.87 -8.06
C GLU A 168 -11.40 -5.06 -8.26
N VAL A 169 -11.91 -4.76 -9.46
CA VAL A 169 -13.32 -4.94 -9.80
C VAL A 169 -13.64 -6.41 -10.11
N GLU A 170 -14.89 -6.78 -9.97
CA GLU A 170 -15.33 -8.13 -10.36
C GLU A 170 -14.99 -8.39 -11.82
N GLY A 171 -14.30 -9.50 -12.09
CA GLY A 171 -13.71 -9.79 -13.41
C GLY A 171 -12.18 -9.65 -13.44
N GLY A 172 -11.57 -9.17 -12.34
CA GLY A 172 -10.10 -9.17 -12.16
C GLY A 172 -9.36 -7.96 -12.74
N GLN A 173 -10.08 -6.96 -13.26
CA GLN A 173 -9.44 -5.72 -13.67
C GLN A 173 -8.98 -4.92 -12.46
N GLU A 174 -7.74 -4.46 -12.46
CA GLU A 174 -7.17 -3.58 -11.45
C GLU A 174 -7.16 -2.13 -11.94
N ILE A 175 -7.71 -1.24 -11.14
CA ILE A 175 -7.73 0.20 -11.41
C ILE A 175 -6.81 0.88 -10.38
N PRO A 176 -5.70 1.51 -10.80
CA PRO A 176 -4.82 2.22 -9.89
C PRO A 176 -5.49 3.45 -9.30
N MET A 177 -5.26 3.69 -8.00
CA MET A 177 -5.75 4.85 -7.26
C MET A 177 -4.60 5.74 -6.84
N LEU A 178 -4.79 7.05 -6.98
CA LEU A 178 -3.85 8.03 -6.43
C LEU A 178 -4.01 8.09 -4.90
N ILE A 179 -2.92 7.89 -4.18
CA ILE A 179 -2.88 8.07 -2.72
C ILE A 179 -2.60 9.56 -2.43
N THR A 180 -3.51 10.21 -1.72
CA THR A 180 -3.42 11.63 -1.32
C THR A 180 -2.80 11.77 0.08
N THR A 181 -3.03 10.80 0.97
CA THR A 181 -2.41 10.73 2.29
C THR A 181 -1.93 9.31 2.55
N LEU A 182 -0.68 9.18 2.97
CA LEU A 182 -0.06 7.90 3.30
C LEU A 182 0.64 7.98 4.65
N ALA A 183 0.15 7.19 5.59
CA ALA A 183 0.75 7.00 6.91
C ALA A 183 0.78 5.51 7.27
N LYS A 184 1.53 5.15 8.30
CA LYS A 184 1.61 3.76 8.79
C LYS A 184 0.24 3.16 9.12
N THR A 185 -0.72 3.99 9.56
CA THR A 185 -2.04 3.58 10.07
C THR A 185 -3.21 4.02 9.21
N ARG A 186 -2.95 4.80 8.13
CA ARG A 186 -4.02 5.39 7.32
C ARG A 186 -3.59 5.60 5.88
N ILE A 187 -4.48 5.30 4.95
CA ILE A 187 -4.33 5.61 3.54
C ILE A 187 -5.59 6.33 3.08
N ILE A 188 -5.44 7.54 2.50
CA ILE A 188 -6.53 8.25 1.83
C ILE A 188 -6.21 8.33 0.35
N SER A 189 -7.21 8.10 -0.51
CA SER A 189 -7.06 8.19 -1.95
C SER A 189 -7.87 9.32 -2.56
N GLU A 190 -7.76 9.46 -3.86
CA GLU A 190 -8.67 10.26 -4.69
C GLU A 190 -10.13 9.76 -4.60
N VAL A 191 -11.04 10.57 -5.12
CA VAL A 191 -12.48 10.29 -5.11
C VAL A 191 -12.82 9.08 -5.98
N LEU A 192 -13.68 8.18 -5.47
CA LEU A 192 -14.05 6.90 -6.10
C LEU A 192 -14.85 7.07 -7.40
N SER A 193 -15.71 8.07 -7.50
CA SER A 193 -16.59 8.31 -8.66
C SER A 193 -15.84 8.57 -9.97
N GLU A 194 -14.60 9.01 -9.89
CA GLU A 194 -13.75 9.17 -11.07
C GLU A 194 -13.31 7.85 -11.68
N LYS A 195 -13.38 6.76 -10.91
CA LYS A 195 -12.86 5.44 -11.29
C LYS A 195 -13.95 4.37 -11.43
N LEU A 196 -15.03 4.46 -10.66
CA LEU A 196 -16.07 3.44 -10.57
C LEU A 196 -17.45 4.02 -10.86
N LYS A 197 -18.26 3.24 -11.58
CA LYS A 197 -19.68 3.54 -11.80
C LYS A 197 -20.53 2.91 -10.70
N LYS A 198 -21.69 3.52 -10.42
CA LYS A 198 -22.74 2.94 -9.55
C LYS A 198 -22.99 1.47 -9.89
N GLY A 199 -23.12 0.65 -8.88
CA GLY A 199 -23.38 -0.79 -8.99
C GLY A 199 -22.13 -1.65 -9.20
N THR A 200 -20.95 -1.06 -9.32
CA THR A 200 -19.69 -1.80 -9.46
C THR A 200 -19.28 -2.40 -8.13
N TYR A 201 -19.12 -3.71 -8.10
CA TYR A 201 -18.51 -4.42 -6.98
C TYR A 201 -16.99 -4.46 -7.14
N PHE A 202 -16.29 -4.26 -6.04
CA PHE A 202 -14.82 -4.23 -6.03
C PHE A 202 -14.25 -4.67 -4.68
N LYS A 203 -12.94 -4.92 -4.66
CA LYS A 203 -12.12 -5.02 -3.45
C LYS A 203 -11.04 -3.96 -3.51
N VAL A 204 -10.64 -3.48 -2.36
CA VAL A 204 -9.46 -2.63 -2.25
C VAL A 204 -8.23 -3.53 -2.11
N LYS A 205 -7.28 -3.38 -3.02
CA LYS A 205 -5.98 -4.06 -3.00
C LYS A 205 -4.90 -3.07 -2.61
N ILE A 206 -4.16 -3.38 -1.56
CA ILE A 206 -3.00 -2.61 -1.12
C ILE A 206 -1.75 -3.47 -1.33
N VAL A 207 -0.79 -2.94 -2.09
CA VAL A 207 0.57 -3.47 -2.17
C VAL A 207 1.43 -2.57 -1.29
N SER A 208 2.04 -3.11 -0.24
CA SER A 208 2.90 -2.38 0.68
C SER A 208 4.21 -3.14 0.84
N GLY A 209 5.25 -2.68 0.15
CA GLY A 209 6.54 -3.37 0.03
C GLY A 209 6.38 -4.74 -0.61
N SER A 210 6.73 -5.81 0.11
CA SER A 210 6.59 -7.19 -0.33
C SER A 210 5.23 -7.82 -0.01
N ARG A 211 4.34 -7.09 0.63
CA ARG A 211 3.04 -7.60 1.09
C ARG A 211 1.90 -7.08 0.24
N THR A 212 0.95 -7.96 -0.04
CA THR A 212 -0.31 -7.62 -0.69
C THR A 212 -1.45 -8.04 0.20
N ILE A 213 -2.39 -7.14 0.44
CA ILE A 213 -3.61 -7.40 1.22
C ILE A 213 -4.84 -6.89 0.49
N TYR A 214 -5.99 -7.42 0.86
CA TYR A 214 -7.28 -7.08 0.27
C TYR A 214 -8.29 -6.72 1.35
N SER A 215 -9.21 -5.81 1.01
CA SER A 215 -10.42 -5.58 1.80
C SER A 215 -11.43 -6.73 1.61
N GLY A 216 -12.50 -6.71 2.39
CA GLY A 216 -13.75 -7.37 2.04
C GLY A 216 -14.36 -6.80 0.76
N ARG A 217 -15.50 -7.38 0.34
CA ARG A 217 -16.24 -6.93 -0.84
C ARG A 217 -16.86 -5.56 -0.58
N CYS A 218 -16.69 -4.67 -1.56
CA CYS A 218 -17.22 -3.31 -1.56
C CYS A 218 -18.17 -3.12 -2.75
N LEU A 219 -19.05 -2.12 -2.64
CA LEU A 219 -20.00 -1.73 -3.68
C LEU A 219 -19.91 -0.22 -3.89
N MET A 220 -19.80 0.22 -5.13
CA MET A 220 -19.99 1.61 -5.49
C MET A 220 -21.48 1.93 -5.52
N GLY A 221 -21.94 2.72 -4.59
CA GLY A 221 -23.32 3.17 -4.47
C GLY A 221 -23.62 4.38 -5.33
N GLU A 222 -24.68 5.09 -4.97
CA GLU A 222 -25.01 6.39 -5.55
C GLU A 222 -24.99 7.47 -4.46
N ALA A 223 -25.01 8.74 -4.89
CA ALA A 223 -24.98 9.87 -3.97
C ALA A 223 -26.11 9.78 -2.94
N LEU A 224 -25.83 10.16 -1.71
CA LEU A 224 -26.84 10.24 -0.66
C LEU A 224 -27.97 11.16 -1.08
N PRO A 225 -29.24 10.83 -0.74
CA PRO A 225 -30.35 11.75 -0.92
C PRO A 225 -30.07 13.07 -0.23
N LEU A 226 -30.11 14.15 -0.98
CA LEU A 226 -29.82 15.48 -0.50
C LEU A 226 -30.85 16.49 -1.02
N ILE A 227 -31.49 17.21 -0.11
CA ILE A 227 -32.14 18.48 -0.41
C ILE A 227 -31.14 19.54 0.00
N PRO A 228 -30.60 20.36 -0.95
CA PRO A 228 -29.79 21.51 -0.60
C PRO A 228 -30.62 22.55 0.14
N GLU A 229 -30.00 23.66 0.51
CA GLU A 229 -30.70 24.72 1.23
C GLU A 229 -31.98 25.12 0.52
N ALA A 230 -33.10 25.10 1.26
CA ALA A 230 -34.42 25.30 0.67
C ALA A 230 -34.80 26.80 0.63
N ASP A 231 -34.15 27.56 -0.21
CA ASP A 231 -34.28 28.99 -0.34
C ASP A 231 -35.74 29.47 -0.49
N ILE A 232 -36.57 28.71 -1.20
CA ILE A 232 -37.99 29.02 -1.37
C ILE A 232 -38.72 29.17 -0.05
N LEU A 233 -38.28 28.48 1.01
CA LEU A 233 -38.93 28.52 2.32
C LEU A 233 -38.61 29.81 3.10
N TYR A 234 -37.62 30.55 2.72
CA TYR A 234 -37.28 31.85 3.31
C TYR A 234 -38.01 33.03 2.65
N THR A 235 -38.40 32.90 1.39
CA THR A 235 -38.89 33.96 0.57
C THR A 235 -40.38 33.96 0.36
N LYS A 236 -41.09 32.87 0.73
CA LYS A 236 -42.50 32.67 0.42
C LYS A 236 -43.33 32.30 1.66
N THR A 237 -44.51 32.91 1.77
CA THR A 237 -45.52 32.54 2.74
C THR A 237 -46.55 31.64 2.06
N PHE A 238 -46.93 30.61 2.74
CA PHE A 238 -47.87 29.57 2.28
C PHE A 238 -49.18 29.62 3.09
N LYS A 239 -50.22 29.03 2.52
CA LYS A 239 -51.48 28.75 3.20
C LYS A 239 -51.61 27.25 3.43
N ALA A 240 -52.43 26.81 4.39
CA ALA A 240 -52.83 25.44 4.49
C ALA A 240 -53.44 24.97 3.14
N GLY A 241 -53.04 23.80 2.68
CA GLY A 241 -53.41 23.24 1.37
C GLY A 241 -52.45 23.61 0.20
N ASP A 242 -51.59 24.62 0.34
CA ASP A 242 -50.66 25.01 -0.71
C ASP A 242 -49.65 23.90 -0.98
N THR A 243 -49.08 23.92 -2.22
CA THR A 243 -48.02 23.04 -2.64
C THR A 243 -46.78 23.82 -3.00
N PHE A 244 -45.62 23.19 -2.80
CA PHE A 244 -44.34 23.73 -3.23
C PHE A 244 -43.37 22.58 -3.59
N THR A 245 -42.38 22.87 -4.41
CA THR A 245 -41.39 21.89 -4.87
C THR A 245 -40.00 22.25 -4.35
N LEU A 246 -39.27 21.28 -3.86
CA LEU A 246 -37.87 21.41 -3.51
C LEU A 246 -37.05 20.59 -4.49
N ALA A 247 -35.96 21.17 -4.98
CA ALA A 247 -34.98 20.47 -5.76
C ALA A 247 -34.06 19.62 -4.87
N GLY A 248 -33.45 18.58 -5.41
CA GLY A 248 -32.52 17.73 -4.67
C GLY A 248 -31.78 16.75 -5.56
N ILE A 249 -31.07 15.85 -4.91
CA ILE A 249 -30.31 14.77 -5.57
C ILE A 249 -30.79 13.45 -4.96
N ASN A 250 -31.15 12.49 -5.80
CA ASN A 250 -31.62 11.13 -5.41
C ASN A 250 -32.76 11.13 -4.38
N ILE A 251 -33.62 12.16 -4.43
CA ILE A 251 -34.70 12.37 -3.45
C ILE A 251 -35.96 11.55 -3.73
N ASN A 252 -35.97 10.71 -4.77
CA ASN A 252 -37.05 9.76 -5.05
C ASN A 252 -37.25 8.71 -3.93
N THR A 253 -36.24 8.51 -3.06
CA THR A 253 -36.29 7.59 -1.92
C THR A 253 -36.84 8.23 -0.63
N ILE A 254 -37.16 9.53 -0.64
CA ILE A 254 -37.76 10.22 0.51
C ILE A 254 -39.09 9.53 0.88
N SER A 255 -39.18 9.13 2.15
CA SER A 255 -40.35 8.49 2.72
C SER A 255 -41.22 9.42 3.59
N ALA A 256 -40.62 10.43 4.19
CA ALA A 256 -41.30 11.42 5.02
C ALA A 256 -40.60 12.76 5.00
N VAL A 257 -41.39 13.83 5.09
CA VAL A 257 -40.92 15.21 5.29
C VAL A 257 -41.72 15.83 6.42
N THR A 258 -41.05 16.37 7.41
CA THR A 258 -41.68 17.06 8.54
C THR A 258 -41.12 18.46 8.73
N VAL A 259 -41.89 19.33 9.32
CA VAL A 259 -41.42 20.65 9.74
C VAL A 259 -41.76 20.89 11.22
N ALA A 260 -40.92 21.65 11.92
CA ALA A 260 -41.13 21.99 13.33
C ALA A 260 -40.75 23.46 13.60
N ALA A 261 -41.38 24.07 14.59
CA ALA A 261 -41.08 25.44 14.97
C ALA A 261 -39.62 25.61 15.44
N ASN A 262 -39.08 24.58 16.11
CA ASN A 262 -37.70 24.46 16.55
C ASN A 262 -37.33 22.99 16.73
N LEU A 263 -36.12 22.68 17.17
CA LEU A 263 -35.62 21.31 17.32
C LEU A 263 -36.35 20.47 18.37
N THR A 264 -37.02 21.11 19.33
CA THR A 264 -37.71 20.44 20.44
C THR A 264 -39.26 20.43 20.28
N ALA A 265 -39.77 21.18 19.31
CA ALA A 265 -41.19 21.25 19.05
C ALA A 265 -41.69 19.98 18.34
N ALA A 266 -42.97 19.63 18.60
CA ALA A 266 -43.62 18.50 17.91
C ALA A 266 -43.62 18.74 16.40
N PRO A 267 -43.15 17.79 15.59
CA PRO A 267 -43.10 17.95 14.16
C PRO A 267 -44.50 17.84 13.51
N GLN A 268 -44.70 18.59 12.44
CA GLN A 268 -45.85 18.53 11.57
C GLN A 268 -45.49 17.83 10.27
N ASN A 269 -46.23 16.83 9.84
CA ASN A 269 -45.98 16.12 8.59
C ASN A 269 -46.40 16.96 7.40
N LEU A 270 -45.56 17.07 6.39
CA LEU A 270 -45.91 17.51 5.05
C LEU A 270 -46.31 16.29 4.19
N VAL A 271 -47.24 16.51 3.27
CA VAL A 271 -47.67 15.43 2.38
C VAL A 271 -46.78 15.37 1.16
N VAL A 272 -46.07 14.27 0.97
CA VAL A 272 -45.24 14.04 -0.23
C VAL A 272 -46.18 13.63 -1.37
N GLN A 273 -46.34 14.48 -2.38
CA GLN A 273 -47.24 14.23 -3.50
C GLN A 273 -46.51 13.60 -4.70
N ILE A 274 -45.43 14.22 -5.13
CA ILE A 274 -44.62 13.78 -6.28
C ILE A 274 -43.16 13.75 -5.85
N LYS A 275 -42.44 12.73 -6.27
CA LYS A 275 -41.03 12.63 -6.08
C LYS A 275 -40.34 12.03 -7.31
N THR A 276 -39.30 12.69 -7.75
CA THR A 276 -38.36 12.23 -8.77
C THR A 276 -36.95 12.21 -8.19
N ALA A 277 -35.96 11.80 -8.95
CA ALA A 277 -34.56 11.87 -8.50
C ALA A 277 -34.10 13.31 -8.21
N GLY A 278 -34.65 14.31 -8.92
CA GLY A 278 -34.25 15.71 -8.83
C GLY A 278 -35.20 16.62 -8.06
N GLU A 279 -36.44 16.20 -7.78
CA GLU A 279 -37.47 17.09 -7.21
C GLU A 279 -38.44 16.33 -6.30
N VAL A 280 -38.91 17.00 -5.24
CA VAL A 280 -40.01 16.57 -4.40
C VAL A 280 -41.06 17.67 -4.30
N THR A 281 -42.31 17.33 -4.61
CA THR A 281 -43.46 18.23 -4.41
C THR A 281 -44.15 17.86 -3.10
N LEU A 282 -44.27 18.85 -2.24
CA LEU A 282 -44.83 18.77 -0.90
C LEU A 282 -46.13 19.57 -0.81
N LYS A 283 -47.16 19.04 -0.15
CA LYS A 283 -48.35 19.77 0.20
C LYS A 283 -48.38 20.10 1.70
N ILE A 284 -48.71 21.32 2.05
CA ILE A 284 -49.02 21.70 3.42
C ILE A 284 -50.39 21.12 3.78
N PRO A 285 -50.52 20.35 4.88
CA PRO A 285 -51.81 19.82 5.29
C PRO A 285 -52.87 20.93 5.45
N ASP A 286 -54.10 20.62 5.11
CA ASP A 286 -55.22 21.57 5.20
C ASP A 286 -55.53 22.01 6.64
N ASN A 287 -55.09 21.18 7.63
CA ASN A 287 -55.24 21.45 9.07
C ASN A 287 -53.94 21.93 9.73
N MET A 288 -52.94 22.32 8.95
CA MET A 288 -51.68 22.76 9.52
C MET A 288 -51.84 24.11 10.24
N PRO A 289 -51.41 24.23 11.51
CA PRO A 289 -51.54 25.50 12.26
C PRO A 289 -50.75 26.63 11.60
N ALA A 290 -51.29 27.83 11.63
CA ALA A 290 -50.54 29.04 11.22
C ALA A 290 -49.34 29.22 12.17
N GLY A 291 -48.20 29.57 11.61
CA GLY A 291 -46.97 29.74 12.36
C GLY A 291 -45.71 29.78 11.50
N THR A 292 -44.58 29.91 12.18
CA THR A 292 -43.26 29.83 11.57
C THR A 292 -42.59 28.54 11.98
N TYR A 293 -42.15 27.78 10.99
CA TYR A 293 -41.46 26.52 11.15
C TYR A 293 -39.99 26.66 10.72
N SER A 294 -39.09 26.49 11.68
CA SER A 294 -37.67 26.80 11.46
C SER A 294 -36.80 25.56 11.18
N VAL A 295 -37.39 24.37 11.28
CA VAL A 295 -36.71 23.09 11.05
C VAL A 295 -37.51 22.28 10.02
N LEU A 296 -36.83 21.77 9.02
CA LEU A 296 -37.36 20.78 8.09
C LEU A 296 -36.52 19.50 8.21
N ASN A 297 -37.20 18.40 8.49
CA ASN A 297 -36.56 17.08 8.46
C ASN A 297 -37.10 16.29 7.27
N TYR A 298 -36.21 15.62 6.57
CA TYR A 298 -36.59 14.63 5.56
C TYR A 298 -35.93 13.30 5.84
N THR A 299 -36.72 12.25 5.75
CA THR A 299 -36.29 10.87 5.98
C THR A 299 -36.36 10.12 4.66
N TYR A 300 -35.31 9.40 4.32
CA TYR A 300 -35.31 8.46 3.21
C TYR A 300 -35.22 7.01 3.72
N ALA A 301 -35.89 6.11 3.01
CA ALA A 301 -35.93 4.70 3.34
C ALA A 301 -34.59 4.03 2.96
N ALA A 302 -34.27 2.93 3.65
CA ALA A 302 -33.15 2.08 3.27
C ALA A 302 -33.40 1.45 1.90
N ASP A 303 -32.35 1.39 1.09
CA ASP A 303 -32.26 0.60 -0.12
C ASP A 303 -30.91 -0.14 -0.16
N MET A 304 -30.54 -0.72 -1.30
CA MET A 304 -29.25 -1.44 -1.38
C MET A 304 -28.03 -0.52 -1.26
N TYR A 305 -28.19 0.79 -1.47
CA TYR A 305 -27.09 1.76 -1.44
C TYR A 305 -27.11 2.64 -0.19
N HIS A 306 -28.27 2.84 0.44
CA HIS A 306 -28.45 3.80 1.52
C HIS A 306 -29.06 3.14 2.76
N PRO A 307 -28.60 3.49 3.97
CA PRO A 307 -29.34 3.19 5.20
C PRO A 307 -30.53 4.13 5.34
N THR A 308 -31.53 3.79 6.12
CA THR A 308 -32.55 4.75 6.55
C THR A 308 -31.87 5.88 7.33
N LYS A 309 -32.14 7.11 6.95
CA LYS A 309 -31.58 8.29 7.62
C LYS A 309 -32.54 9.47 7.57
N THR A 310 -32.53 10.28 8.63
CA THR A 310 -33.20 11.57 8.68
C THR A 310 -32.16 12.68 8.63
N ASN A 311 -32.33 13.61 7.71
CA ASN A 311 -31.54 14.82 7.60
C ASN A 311 -32.35 16.01 8.07
N THR A 312 -31.67 16.99 8.65
CA THR A 312 -32.27 18.22 9.18
C THR A 312 -31.74 19.43 8.40
N LEU A 313 -32.66 20.26 7.92
CA LEU A 313 -32.38 21.56 7.37
C LEU A 313 -32.95 22.65 8.26
N TYR A 314 -32.20 23.71 8.45
CA TYR A 314 -32.72 24.93 9.06
C TYR A 314 -33.37 25.78 7.97
N THR A 315 -34.55 26.28 8.23
CA THR A 315 -35.40 26.92 7.23
C THR A 315 -36.29 27.99 7.87
N ARG A 316 -37.16 28.60 7.10
CA ARG A 316 -38.18 29.51 7.57
C ARG A 316 -39.45 29.34 6.75
N LEU A 317 -40.17 28.27 6.98
CA LEU A 317 -41.50 28.08 6.39
C LEU A 317 -42.56 28.86 7.20
N ILE A 318 -43.27 29.76 6.57
CA ILE A 318 -44.37 30.52 7.20
C ILE A 318 -45.69 30.05 6.62
N VAL A 319 -46.58 29.63 7.50
CA VAL A 319 -48.00 29.25 7.16
C VAL A 319 -48.94 30.28 7.78
N LYS A 320 -49.88 30.78 6.97
CA LYS A 320 -50.92 31.77 7.38
C LYS A 320 -52.30 31.21 7.21
#